data_7386dc4a79b936226a47f87130e54cf4
#
_entry.id   7386dc4a79b936226a47f87130e54cf4
#
_cell.length_a   1.000
_cell.length_b   1.000
_cell.length_c   1.000
_cell.angle_alpha   90.00
_cell.angle_beta   90.00
_cell.angle_gamma   90.00
#
_symmetry.space_group_name_H-M   'P 1'
#
loop_
_entity.id
_entity.type
_entity.pdbx_description
1 polymer ?
#
loop_
_entity_poly.entity_id
_entity_poly.type
_entity_poly.pdbx_seq_one_letter_code
_entity_poly.pdbx_strand_id
1 'polypeptide(L)'
;MAALNRMKERSEAAHIQFIVMLIPTKELVFNDAVLRQLGSLSKTYRALVENEELVRQKMTTFLDGHGIHSIDIFPALRAQVESGVQPYPMSTDGHPNALGHRAIAESALAELRRFNLLVRP
;
A
#
# COMPACT_ATOMS: atom_id res chain seq x y z
N MET A 1 -1.42 1.83 16.61
CA MET A 1 -2.56 0.90 16.59
C MET A 1 -3.74 1.37 17.43
N ALA A 2 -3.58 1.83 18.68
CA ALA A 2 -4.71 2.39 19.47
C ALA A 2 -5.46 3.55 18.77
N ALA A 3 -4.76 4.38 18.00
CA ALA A 3 -5.39 5.46 17.24
C ALA A 3 -6.35 4.95 16.15
N LEU A 4 -5.96 3.90 15.41
CA LEU A 4 -6.82 3.30 14.38
C LEU A 4 -8.11 2.73 14.95
N ASN A 5 -8.05 2.07 16.11
CA ASN A 5 -9.24 1.59 16.79
C ASN A 5 -10.20 2.74 17.16
N ARG A 6 -9.66 3.82 17.73
CA ARG A 6 -10.48 5.00 18.05
C ARG A 6 -11.07 5.67 16.81
N MET A 7 -10.34 5.68 15.69
CA MET A 7 -10.86 6.20 14.42
C MET A 7 -12.02 5.31 13.92
N LYS A 8 -11.84 3.99 13.95
CA LYS A 8 -12.90 3.01 13.63
C LYS A 8 -14.14 3.25 14.49
N GLU A 9 -14.01 3.23 15.81
CA GLU A 9 -15.12 3.41 16.76
C GLU A 9 -15.89 4.71 16.51
N ARG A 10 -15.17 5.82 16.27
CA ARG A 10 -15.79 7.12 15.96
C ARG A 10 -16.50 7.12 14.61
N SER A 11 -15.93 6.47 13.61
CA SER A 11 -16.55 6.36 12.28
C SER A 11 -17.82 5.51 12.36
N GLU A 12 -17.77 4.40 13.06
CA GLU A 12 -18.92 3.53 13.27
C GLU A 12 -20.07 4.25 14.01
N ALA A 13 -19.74 4.99 15.07
CA ALA A 13 -20.71 5.80 15.80
C ALA A 13 -21.37 6.89 14.93
N ALA A 14 -20.66 7.34 13.87
CA ALA A 14 -21.18 8.31 12.91
C ALA A 14 -21.78 7.65 11.64
N HIS A 15 -21.90 6.32 11.61
CA HIS A 15 -22.34 5.55 10.43
C HIS A 15 -21.47 5.79 9.18
N ILE A 16 -20.16 6.02 9.38
CA ILE A 16 -19.18 6.21 8.31
C ILE A 16 -18.31 4.97 8.18
N GLN A 17 -18.10 4.51 6.96
CA GLN A 17 -17.18 3.40 6.69
C GLN A 17 -15.72 3.87 6.86
N PHE A 18 -14.97 3.15 7.69
CA PHE A 18 -13.56 3.40 7.92
C PHE A 18 -12.71 2.37 7.16
N ILE A 19 -11.84 2.85 6.30
CA ILE A 19 -10.97 2.02 5.47
C ILE A 19 -9.53 2.52 5.60
N VAL A 20 -8.58 1.61 5.67
CA VAL A 20 -7.15 1.93 5.72
C VAL A 20 -6.49 1.50 4.43
N MET A 21 -5.82 2.42 3.75
CA MET A 21 -5.02 2.12 2.56
C MET A 21 -3.54 2.06 2.95
N LEU A 22 -2.87 0.95 2.59
CA LEU A 22 -1.45 0.75 2.80
C LEU A 22 -0.72 1.05 1.49
N ILE A 23 -0.04 2.18 1.44
CA ILE A 23 0.75 2.61 0.28
C ILE A 23 2.23 2.34 0.61
N PRO A 24 2.92 1.50 -0.19
CA PRO A 24 4.31 1.15 0.05
C PRO A 24 5.25 2.31 -0.31
N THR A 25 6.47 2.26 0.22
CA THR A 25 7.53 3.14 -0.26
C THR A 25 8.02 2.72 -1.65
N LYS A 26 8.65 3.66 -2.33
CA LYS A 26 9.32 3.43 -3.61
C LYS A 26 10.37 2.32 -3.50
N GLU A 27 11.13 2.30 -2.43
CA GLU A 27 12.19 1.33 -2.17
C GLU A 27 11.64 -0.10 -2.12
N LEU A 28 10.53 -0.33 -1.44
CA LEU A 28 9.89 -1.64 -1.39
C LEU A 28 9.36 -2.04 -2.78
N VAL A 29 8.73 -1.12 -3.50
CA VAL A 29 8.14 -1.40 -4.83
C VAL A 29 9.20 -1.80 -5.86
N PHE A 30 10.36 -1.15 -5.84
CA PHE A 30 11.46 -1.42 -6.78
C PHE A 30 12.47 -2.45 -6.29
N ASN A 31 12.34 -2.99 -5.08
CA ASN A 31 13.33 -3.86 -4.47
C ASN A 31 13.84 -4.97 -5.39
N ASP A 32 12.95 -5.74 -5.99
CA ASP A 32 13.32 -6.86 -6.86
C ASP A 32 13.95 -6.40 -8.18
N ALA A 33 13.50 -5.27 -8.73
CA ALA A 33 14.08 -4.70 -9.94
C ALA A 33 15.50 -4.21 -9.69
N VAL A 34 15.73 -3.52 -8.57
CA VAL A 34 17.07 -3.06 -8.16
C VAL A 34 17.99 -4.25 -7.88
N LEU A 35 17.51 -5.27 -7.18
CA LEU A 35 18.29 -6.48 -6.92
C LEU A 35 18.69 -7.20 -8.21
N ARG A 36 17.76 -7.34 -9.17
CA ARG A 36 18.08 -7.94 -10.48
C ARG A 36 19.12 -7.12 -11.26
N GLN A 37 19.03 -5.80 -11.20
CA GLN A 37 19.94 -4.91 -11.94
C GLN A 37 21.34 -4.84 -11.33
N LEU A 38 21.43 -4.78 -9.99
CA LEU A 38 22.69 -4.55 -9.28
C LEU A 38 23.34 -5.85 -8.75
N GLY A 39 22.63 -6.96 -8.74
CA GLY A 39 23.09 -8.25 -8.18
C GLY A 39 23.15 -8.28 -6.66
N SER A 40 23.18 -7.11 -6.00
CA SER A 40 23.20 -7.01 -4.54
C SER A 40 22.63 -5.68 -4.08
N LEU A 41 22.14 -5.65 -2.83
CA LEU A 41 21.63 -4.45 -2.18
C LEU A 41 22.56 -4.03 -1.04
N SER A 42 22.69 -2.72 -0.80
CA SER A 42 23.40 -2.24 0.38
C SER A 42 22.70 -2.75 1.65
N LYS A 43 23.46 -2.88 2.73
CA LYS A 43 22.93 -3.32 4.04
C LYS A 43 21.78 -2.40 4.50
N THR A 44 21.95 -1.09 4.34
CA THR A 44 20.94 -0.10 4.74
C THR A 44 19.66 -0.23 3.93
N TYR A 45 19.76 -0.40 2.60
CA TYR A 45 18.60 -0.56 1.73
C TYR A 45 17.82 -1.84 2.06
N ARG A 46 18.53 -2.95 2.26
CA ARG A 46 17.93 -4.24 2.65
C ARG A 46 17.19 -4.13 3.97
N ALA A 47 17.84 -3.55 5.00
CA ALA A 47 17.21 -3.36 6.30
C ALA A 47 15.96 -2.48 6.24
N LEU A 48 15.94 -1.45 5.38
CA LEU A 48 14.76 -0.61 5.16
C LEU A 48 13.59 -1.43 4.61
N VAL A 49 13.82 -2.18 3.54
CA VAL A 49 12.79 -2.99 2.89
C VAL A 49 12.27 -4.10 3.82
N GLU A 50 13.17 -4.83 4.49
CA GLU A 50 12.81 -5.88 5.45
C GLU A 50 11.95 -5.32 6.60
N ASN A 51 12.32 -4.14 7.13
CA ASN A 51 11.55 -3.50 8.19
C ASN A 51 10.17 -3.06 7.70
N GLU A 52 10.07 -2.50 6.49
CA GLU A 52 8.78 -2.11 5.91
C GLU A 52 7.86 -3.32 5.68
N GLU A 53 8.38 -4.41 5.14
CA GLU A 53 7.61 -5.66 4.99
C GLU A 53 7.08 -6.17 6.33
N LEU A 54 7.93 -6.18 7.37
CA LEU A 54 7.51 -6.58 8.71
C LEU A 54 6.40 -5.68 9.27
N VAL A 55 6.54 -4.36 9.11
CA VAL A 55 5.53 -3.39 9.55
C VAL A 55 4.23 -3.57 8.79
N ARG A 56 4.29 -3.77 7.46
CA ARG A 56 3.11 -4.01 6.62
C ARG A 56 2.37 -5.28 7.04
N GLN A 57 3.08 -6.38 7.27
CA GLN A 57 2.48 -7.63 7.75
C GLN A 57 1.80 -7.46 9.11
N LYS A 58 2.48 -6.80 10.07
CA LYS A 58 1.90 -6.50 11.39
C LYS A 58 0.67 -5.62 11.28
N MET A 59 0.69 -4.64 10.37
CA MET A 59 -0.45 -3.75 10.16
C MET A 59 -1.63 -4.51 9.57
N THR A 60 -1.42 -5.32 8.54
CA THR A 60 -2.46 -6.16 7.94
C THR A 60 -3.09 -7.09 8.98
N THR A 61 -2.26 -7.82 9.74
CA THR A 61 -2.75 -8.70 10.81
C THR A 61 -3.58 -7.94 11.86
N PHE A 62 -3.12 -6.73 12.22
CA PHE A 62 -3.85 -5.88 13.16
C PHE A 62 -5.20 -5.44 12.59
N LEU A 63 -5.25 -4.95 11.36
CA LEU A 63 -6.46 -4.46 10.71
C LEU A 63 -7.50 -5.58 10.57
N ASP A 64 -7.07 -6.75 10.09
CA ASP A 64 -7.92 -7.94 9.94
C ASP A 64 -8.47 -8.40 11.30
N GLY A 65 -7.61 -8.49 12.32
CA GLY A 65 -8.01 -8.89 13.67
C GLY A 65 -8.98 -7.92 14.36
N HIS A 66 -9.08 -6.69 13.87
CA HIS A 66 -10.01 -5.67 14.39
C HIS A 66 -11.19 -5.38 13.44
N GLY A 67 -11.34 -6.16 12.38
CA GLY A 67 -12.41 -5.97 11.40
C GLY A 67 -12.36 -4.61 10.69
N ILE A 68 -11.15 -4.08 10.46
CA ILE A 68 -10.94 -2.84 9.71
C ILE A 68 -10.64 -3.22 8.27
N HIS A 69 -11.47 -2.79 7.33
CA HIS A 69 -11.19 -2.99 5.91
C HIS A 69 -9.88 -2.33 5.51
N SER A 70 -9.00 -3.09 4.86
CA SER A 70 -7.73 -2.57 4.36
C SER A 70 -7.56 -2.80 2.88
N ILE A 71 -6.86 -1.88 2.23
CA ILE A 71 -6.49 -1.95 0.82
C ILE A 71 -4.97 -1.91 0.74
N ASP A 72 -4.36 -3.02 0.35
CA ASP A 72 -2.92 -3.09 0.14
C ASP A 72 -2.59 -2.77 -1.32
N ILE A 73 -1.90 -1.65 -1.53
CA ILE A 73 -1.54 -1.16 -2.88
C ILE A 73 -0.24 -1.79 -3.40
N PHE A 74 0.56 -2.41 -2.56
CA PHE A 74 1.85 -2.96 -2.95
C PHE A 74 1.78 -3.93 -4.15
N PRO A 75 0.86 -4.90 -4.22
CA PRO A 75 0.79 -5.83 -5.35
C PRO A 75 0.58 -5.13 -6.69
N ALA A 76 -0.28 -4.10 -6.72
CA ALA A 76 -0.58 -3.37 -7.95
C ALA A 76 0.61 -2.54 -8.45
N LEU A 77 1.30 -1.83 -7.54
CA LEU A 77 2.48 -1.05 -7.91
C LEU A 77 3.65 -1.94 -8.32
N ARG A 78 3.84 -3.07 -7.64
CA ARG A 78 4.85 -4.07 -8.00
C ARG A 78 4.58 -4.65 -9.39
N ALA A 79 3.35 -5.02 -9.71
CA ALA A 79 2.97 -5.52 -11.03
C ALA A 79 3.26 -4.51 -12.15
N GLN A 80 3.09 -3.20 -11.90
CA GLN A 80 3.51 -2.16 -12.84
C GLN A 80 5.01 -2.21 -13.11
N VAL A 81 5.84 -2.26 -12.06
CA VAL A 81 7.31 -2.34 -12.21
C VAL A 81 7.72 -3.61 -12.97
N GLU A 82 7.09 -4.74 -12.68
CA GLU A 82 7.35 -6.01 -13.36
C GLU A 82 6.96 -5.96 -14.85
N SER A 83 5.97 -5.16 -15.23
CA SER A 83 5.58 -4.89 -16.63
C SER A 83 6.40 -3.79 -17.31
N GLY A 84 7.40 -3.23 -16.64
CA GLY A 84 8.25 -2.16 -17.17
C GLY A 84 7.69 -0.75 -17.01
N VAL A 85 6.56 -0.58 -16.31
CA VAL A 85 5.99 0.72 -15.99
C VAL A 85 6.64 1.27 -14.71
N GLN A 86 6.95 2.56 -14.70
CA GLN A 86 7.55 3.24 -13.55
C GLN A 86 6.49 4.05 -12.78
N PRO A 87 5.95 3.52 -11.66
CA PRO A 87 4.91 4.21 -10.87
C PRO A 87 5.45 5.33 -9.99
N TYR A 88 6.77 5.47 -9.87
CA TYR A 88 7.45 6.55 -9.16
C TYR A 88 8.47 7.23 -10.08
N PRO A 89 8.79 8.52 -9.86
CA PRO A 89 9.84 9.18 -10.63
C PRO A 89 11.23 8.61 -10.29
N MET A 90 12.14 8.65 -11.26
CA MET A 90 13.55 8.24 -11.07
C MET A 90 14.40 9.32 -10.38
N SER A 91 13.80 10.10 -9.51
CA SER A 91 14.44 11.14 -8.70
C SER A 91 14.45 10.75 -7.22
N THR A 92 14.87 11.65 -6.35
CA THR A 92 14.78 11.48 -4.89
C THR A 92 13.34 11.63 -4.34
N ASP A 93 12.38 12.03 -5.19
CA ASP A 93 10.98 12.12 -4.81
C ASP A 93 10.40 10.72 -4.58
N GLY A 94 9.89 10.49 -3.38
CA GLY A 94 9.26 9.24 -2.96
C GLY A 94 7.75 9.17 -3.23
N HIS A 95 7.15 10.19 -3.86
CA HIS A 95 5.73 10.19 -4.16
C HIS A 95 5.44 9.48 -5.49
N PRO A 96 4.33 8.74 -5.60
CA PRO A 96 3.90 8.17 -6.86
C PRO A 96 3.69 9.25 -7.93
N ASN A 97 4.05 8.93 -9.18
CA ASN A 97 3.73 9.79 -10.33
C ASN A 97 2.29 9.53 -10.83
N ALA A 98 1.90 10.12 -11.96
CA ALA A 98 0.55 9.96 -12.52
C ALA A 98 0.18 8.49 -12.80
N LEU A 99 1.13 7.64 -13.21
CA LEU A 99 0.91 6.21 -13.44
C LEU A 99 0.70 5.47 -12.11
N GLY A 100 1.51 5.77 -11.11
CA GLY A 100 1.36 5.23 -9.76
C GLY A 100 0.03 5.65 -9.12
N HIS A 101 -0.36 6.92 -9.23
CA HIS A 101 -1.67 7.38 -8.76
C HIS A 101 -2.84 6.68 -9.45
N ARG A 102 -2.73 6.41 -10.75
CA ARG A 102 -3.74 5.64 -11.48
C ARG A 102 -3.87 4.23 -10.91
N ALA A 103 -2.76 3.52 -10.70
CA ALA A 103 -2.78 2.17 -10.12
C ALA A 103 -3.39 2.16 -8.71
N ILE A 104 -3.06 3.16 -7.88
CA ILE A 104 -3.65 3.33 -6.56
C ILE A 104 -5.17 3.50 -6.67
N ALA A 105 -5.64 4.39 -7.55
CA ALA A 105 -7.07 4.65 -7.73
C ALA A 105 -7.84 3.43 -8.25
N GLU A 106 -7.29 2.71 -9.24
CA GLU A 106 -7.88 1.50 -9.80
C GLU A 106 -7.97 0.38 -8.76
N SER A 107 -6.91 0.19 -7.96
CA SER A 107 -6.90 -0.78 -6.86
C SER A 107 -7.91 -0.41 -5.78
N ALA A 108 -7.95 0.86 -5.38
CA ALA A 108 -8.93 1.34 -4.41
C ALA A 108 -10.37 1.12 -4.90
N LEU A 109 -10.65 1.44 -6.16
CA LEU A 109 -11.98 1.25 -6.75
C LEU A 109 -12.37 -0.24 -6.79
N ALA A 110 -11.44 -1.13 -7.15
CA ALA A 110 -11.68 -2.57 -7.20
C ALA A 110 -12.03 -3.12 -5.80
N GLU A 111 -11.27 -2.74 -4.78
CA GLU A 111 -11.50 -3.18 -3.41
C GLU A 111 -12.79 -2.59 -2.81
N LEU A 112 -13.11 -1.33 -3.07
CA LEU A 112 -14.36 -0.72 -2.63
C LEU A 112 -15.58 -1.44 -3.25
N ARG A 113 -15.47 -1.88 -4.51
CA ARG A 113 -16.49 -2.71 -5.15
C ARG A 113 -16.60 -4.08 -4.50
N ARG A 114 -15.48 -4.72 -4.23
CA ARG A 114 -15.41 -6.03 -3.56
C ARG A 114 -16.05 -6.00 -2.18
N PHE A 115 -15.85 -4.93 -1.43
CA PHE A 115 -16.47 -4.72 -0.11
C PHE A 115 -17.94 -4.24 -0.17
N ASN A 116 -18.50 -4.02 -1.37
CA ASN A 116 -19.83 -3.43 -1.55
C ASN A 116 -20.01 -2.06 -0.87
N LEU A 117 -18.95 -1.26 -0.84
CA LEU A 117 -18.91 0.05 -0.18
C LEU A 117 -19.22 1.21 -1.15
N LEU A 118 -19.42 0.93 -2.43
CA LEU A 118 -19.87 1.92 -3.40
C LEU A 118 -21.40 1.89 -3.44
N VAL A 119 -22.01 2.99 -3.03
CA VAL A 119 -23.45 3.20 -3.26
C VAL A 119 -23.66 3.25 -4.77
N ARG A 120 -24.47 2.34 -5.32
CA ARG A 120 -24.95 2.51 -6.71
C ARG A 120 -25.93 3.68 -6.73
N PRO A 121 -25.73 4.67 -7.60
CA PRO A 121 -26.73 5.73 -7.78
C PRO A 121 -28.08 5.16 -8.21
#